data_7d162548b05b6e4ac1193c238eb881c0
#
_entry.id   7d162548b05b6e4ac1193c238eb881c0
#
_cell.length_a   1.000
_cell.length_b   1.000
_cell.length_c   1.000
_cell.angle_alpha   90.00
_cell.angle_beta   90.00
_cell.angle_gamma   90.00
#
_symmetry.space_group_name_H-M   'P 1'
#
loop_
_entity.id
_entity.type
_entity.pdbx_description
1 polymer ?
#
loop_
_entity_poly.entity_id
_entity_poly.type
_entity_poly.pdbx_seq_one_letter_code
_entity_poly.pdbx_strand_id
1 'polypeptide(L)'
;IEFWRGVPLITVLFMSAVMFPMFLPADFFIDKLVRCIIAISLFEAAYVAEVIRGGLQALPRGQYEAAKSLGMGYWRMHIFVILPQALKLVIPGIANTFLALVKDTPLIFVVGLLEIVGMLNLAKTNPEWLGFAMEGYVFAAIIFWIICYAMSKYSYNLEQKYKTER
;
A
#
# COMPACT_ATOMS: atom_id res chain seq x y z
N ILE A 1 11.90 -8.19 4.76
CA ILE A 1 10.54 -8.27 4.16
C ILE A 1 9.63 -9.08 5.08
N GLU A 2 9.97 -10.31 5.46
CA GLU A 2 9.14 -11.20 6.28
C GLU A 2 8.78 -10.59 7.64
N PHE A 3 9.74 -9.94 8.31
CA PHE A 3 9.50 -9.27 9.58
C PHE A 3 8.38 -8.22 9.48
N TRP A 4 8.46 -7.31 8.50
CA TRP A 4 7.46 -6.25 8.32
C TRP A 4 6.08 -6.78 7.97
N ARG A 5 5.99 -7.87 7.22
CA ARG A 5 4.72 -8.51 6.85
C ARG A 5 4.10 -9.33 7.98
N GLY A 6 4.89 -9.73 8.96
CA GLY A 6 4.43 -10.47 10.14
C GLY A 6 3.83 -9.60 11.24
N VAL A 7 4.00 -8.26 11.15
CA VAL A 7 3.52 -7.31 12.15
C VAL A 7 2.27 -6.59 11.61
N PRO A 8 1.19 -6.41 12.40
CA PRO A 8 0.03 -5.63 11.98
C PRO A 8 0.38 -4.17 11.73
N LEU A 9 -0.19 -3.53 10.68
CA LEU A 9 0.05 -2.12 10.37
C LEU A 9 -0.24 -1.20 11.57
N ILE A 10 -1.31 -1.48 12.32
CA ILE A 10 -1.67 -0.68 13.50
C ILE A 10 -0.55 -0.65 14.55
N THR A 11 0.16 -1.77 14.75
CA THR A 11 1.30 -1.86 15.66
C THR A 11 2.45 -0.99 15.17
N VAL A 12 2.74 -1.03 13.87
CA VAL A 12 3.80 -0.21 13.24
C VAL A 12 3.49 1.28 13.39
N LEU A 13 2.23 1.66 13.16
CA LEU A 13 1.77 3.04 13.36
C LEU A 13 1.92 3.50 14.81
N PHE A 14 1.51 2.68 15.76
CA PHE A 14 1.65 2.99 17.19
C PHE A 14 3.12 3.10 17.60
N MET A 15 3.97 2.19 17.15
CA MET A 15 5.41 2.25 17.40
C MET A 15 6.02 3.55 16.85
N SER A 16 5.69 3.93 15.62
CA SER A 16 6.22 5.14 15.00
C SER A 16 5.71 6.43 15.64
N ALA A 17 4.44 6.47 16.04
CA ALA A 17 3.81 7.66 16.59
C ALA A 17 4.16 7.89 18.06
N VAL A 18 4.22 6.83 18.88
CA VAL A 18 4.32 6.88 20.33
C VAL A 18 5.68 6.43 20.81
N MET A 19 6.17 5.26 20.39
CA MET A 19 7.41 4.69 20.93
C MET A 19 8.66 5.34 20.34
N PHE A 20 8.69 5.58 19.03
CA PHE A 20 9.87 6.12 18.36
C PHE A 20 10.38 7.44 18.97
N PRO A 21 9.53 8.44 19.33
CA PRO A 21 10.00 9.66 20.00
C PRO A 21 10.72 9.42 21.33
N MET A 22 10.40 8.33 22.03
CA MET A 22 11.02 8.04 23.34
C MET A 22 12.51 7.68 23.22
N PHE A 23 12.95 7.30 22.02
CA PHE A 23 14.36 6.99 21.74
C PHE A 23 15.13 8.17 21.14
N LEU A 24 14.46 9.28 20.85
CA LEU A 24 15.11 10.47 20.30
C LEU A 24 15.60 11.42 21.41
N PRO A 25 16.71 12.14 21.18
CA PRO A 25 17.12 13.22 22.05
C PRO A 25 16.02 14.28 22.20
N ALA A 26 15.93 14.94 23.37
CA ALA A 26 14.90 15.94 23.68
C ALA A 26 14.84 17.11 22.68
N ASP A 27 15.97 17.44 22.08
CA ASP A 27 16.08 18.53 21.09
C ASP A 27 15.72 18.12 19.67
N PHE A 28 15.45 16.84 19.43
CA PHE A 28 15.16 16.32 18.07
C PHE A 28 13.67 16.01 17.91
N PHE A 29 12.97 16.91 17.24
CA PHE A 29 11.55 16.75 16.99
C PHE A 29 11.26 16.40 15.52
N ILE A 30 10.57 15.27 15.30
CA ILE A 30 10.00 14.89 14.00
C ILE A 30 8.49 14.93 14.15
N ASP A 31 7.83 15.63 13.25
CA ASP A 31 6.36 15.70 13.22
C ASP A 31 5.74 14.31 13.18
N LYS A 32 4.62 14.12 13.88
CA LYS A 32 3.91 12.85 13.98
C LYS A 32 3.46 12.32 12.60
N LEU A 33 2.97 13.22 11.74
CA LEU A 33 2.53 12.85 10.40
C LEU A 33 3.69 12.28 9.58
N VAL A 34 4.86 12.94 9.63
CA VAL A 34 6.06 12.48 8.91
C VAL A 34 6.49 11.09 9.40
N ARG A 35 6.50 10.86 10.72
CA ARG A 35 6.83 9.54 11.29
C ARG A 35 5.88 8.46 10.80
N CYS A 36 4.56 8.74 10.80
CA CYS A 36 3.56 7.79 10.30
C CYS A 36 3.71 7.53 8.81
N ILE A 37 3.98 8.55 7.99
CA ILE A 37 4.23 8.39 6.55
C ILE A 37 5.45 7.49 6.31
N ILE A 38 6.55 7.71 7.01
CA ILE A 38 7.75 6.87 6.89
C ILE A 38 7.43 5.43 7.28
N ALA A 39 6.72 5.21 8.39
CA ALA A 39 6.36 3.89 8.88
C ALA A 39 5.47 3.13 7.89
N ILE A 40 4.41 3.78 7.37
CA ILE A 40 3.53 3.22 6.34
C ILE A 40 4.31 2.91 5.07
N SER A 41 5.18 3.83 4.63
CA SER A 41 5.98 3.64 3.42
C SER A 41 6.91 2.43 3.53
N LEU A 42 7.56 2.23 4.67
CA LEU A 42 8.42 1.05 4.91
C LEU A 42 7.60 -0.24 4.98
N PHE A 43 6.42 -0.18 5.59
CA PHE A 43 5.50 -1.32 5.67
C PHE A 43 5.03 -1.73 4.27
N GLU A 44 4.50 -0.80 3.49
CA GLU A 44 4.02 -1.03 2.13
C GLU A 44 5.14 -1.43 1.17
N ALA A 45 6.35 -0.88 1.34
CA ALA A 45 7.51 -1.28 0.54
C ALA A 45 7.81 -2.78 0.67
N ALA A 46 7.57 -3.39 1.84
CA ALA A 46 7.74 -4.83 2.03
C ALA A 46 6.72 -5.64 1.20
N TYR A 47 5.47 -5.18 1.11
CA TYR A 47 4.44 -5.83 0.28
C TYR A 47 4.72 -5.65 -1.21
N VAL A 48 5.07 -4.44 -1.64
CA VAL A 48 5.45 -4.17 -3.04
C VAL A 48 6.67 -4.99 -3.44
N ALA A 49 7.68 -5.09 -2.58
CA ALA A 49 8.86 -5.92 -2.85
C ALA A 49 8.50 -7.40 -3.05
N GLU A 50 7.52 -7.92 -2.28
CA GLU A 50 7.04 -9.28 -2.44
C GLU A 50 6.26 -9.48 -3.74
N VAL A 51 5.43 -8.51 -4.14
CA VAL A 51 4.73 -8.52 -5.42
C VAL A 51 5.74 -8.55 -6.58
N ILE A 52 6.79 -7.73 -6.50
CA ILE A 52 7.87 -7.70 -7.51
C ILE A 52 8.60 -9.05 -7.55
N ARG A 53 8.95 -9.60 -6.38
CA ARG A 53 9.60 -10.92 -6.28
C ARG A 53 8.73 -12.01 -6.92
N GLY A 54 7.44 -12.03 -6.60
CA GLY A 54 6.48 -12.97 -7.19
C GLY A 54 6.39 -12.86 -8.70
N GLY A 55 6.33 -11.63 -9.25
CA GLY A 55 6.32 -11.39 -10.68
C GLY A 55 7.58 -11.86 -11.41
N LEU A 56 8.75 -11.64 -10.81
CA LEU A 56 10.03 -12.14 -11.35
C LEU A 56 10.10 -13.67 -11.32
N GLN A 57 9.61 -14.30 -10.25
CA GLN A 57 9.61 -15.76 -10.11
C GLN A 57 8.59 -16.45 -11.02
N ALA A 58 7.52 -15.75 -11.41
CA ALA A 58 6.50 -16.28 -12.31
C ALA A 58 6.96 -16.40 -13.76
N LEU A 59 8.11 -15.80 -14.13
CA LEU A 59 8.64 -15.90 -15.48
C LEU A 59 9.26 -17.29 -15.73
N PRO A 60 8.96 -17.91 -16.89
CA PRO A 60 9.54 -19.20 -17.27
C PRO A 60 11.08 -19.12 -17.34
N ARG A 61 11.75 -20.13 -16.79
CA ARG A 61 13.22 -20.22 -16.84
C ARG A 61 13.79 -20.16 -18.26
N GLY A 62 13.06 -20.67 -19.24
CA GLY A 62 13.41 -20.60 -20.65
C GLY A 62 13.67 -19.18 -21.18
N GLN A 63 13.05 -18.14 -20.60
CA GLN A 63 13.34 -16.75 -20.98
C GLN A 63 14.77 -16.35 -20.59
N TYR A 64 15.23 -16.78 -19.43
CA TYR A 64 16.59 -16.55 -18.96
C TYR A 64 17.61 -17.36 -19.79
N GLU A 65 17.28 -18.62 -20.10
CA GLU A 65 18.15 -19.52 -20.87
C GLU A 65 18.29 -19.05 -22.31
N ALA A 66 17.19 -18.67 -22.96
CA ALA A 66 17.18 -18.14 -24.32
C ALA A 66 18.00 -16.84 -24.43
N ALA A 67 17.82 -15.91 -23.50
CA ALA A 67 18.59 -14.67 -23.50
C ALA A 67 20.09 -14.92 -23.29
N LYS A 68 20.45 -15.88 -22.42
CA LYS A 68 21.86 -16.29 -22.24
C LYS A 68 22.46 -16.94 -23.50
N SER A 69 21.67 -17.78 -24.19
CA SER A 69 22.10 -18.43 -25.43
C SER A 69 22.35 -17.43 -26.55
N LEU A 70 21.70 -16.28 -26.52
CA LEU A 70 21.94 -15.13 -27.40
C LEU A 70 23.18 -14.29 -26.98
N GLY A 71 23.94 -14.73 -25.97
CA GLY A 71 25.11 -14.01 -25.46
C GLY A 71 24.80 -12.73 -24.67
N MET A 72 23.55 -12.57 -24.19
CA MET A 72 23.17 -11.39 -23.42
C MET A 72 23.80 -11.43 -22.02
N GLY A 73 24.53 -10.37 -21.67
CA GLY A 73 25.02 -10.17 -20.31
C GLY A 73 23.85 -9.89 -19.34
N TYR A 74 24.12 -10.05 -18.02
CA TYR A 74 23.13 -9.94 -16.95
C TYR A 74 22.22 -8.71 -17.07
N TRP A 75 22.79 -7.51 -17.19
CA TRP A 75 22.02 -6.27 -17.25
C TRP A 75 21.18 -6.14 -18.52
N ARG A 76 21.74 -6.52 -19.68
CA ARG A 76 20.99 -6.48 -20.94
C ARG A 76 19.82 -7.45 -20.92
N MET A 77 20.02 -8.66 -20.44
CA MET A 77 18.98 -9.67 -20.27
C MET A 77 17.85 -9.14 -19.38
N HIS A 78 18.19 -8.57 -18.21
CA HIS A 78 17.16 -8.08 -17.29
C HIS A 78 16.40 -6.88 -17.86
N ILE A 79 17.08 -5.88 -18.41
CA ILE A 79 16.45 -4.65 -18.90
C ILE A 79 15.56 -4.90 -20.12
N PHE A 80 16.03 -5.71 -21.09
CA PHE A 80 15.32 -5.85 -22.37
C PHE A 80 14.42 -7.08 -22.46
N VAL A 81 14.60 -8.11 -21.63
CA VAL A 81 13.83 -9.35 -21.72
C VAL A 81 12.99 -9.57 -20.45
N ILE A 82 13.63 -9.58 -19.29
CA ILE A 82 12.99 -10.00 -18.03
C ILE A 82 12.08 -8.93 -17.46
N LEU A 83 12.58 -7.70 -17.26
CA LEU A 83 11.81 -6.63 -16.63
C LEU A 83 10.55 -6.24 -17.41
N PRO A 84 10.56 -6.10 -18.75
CA PRO A 84 9.33 -5.78 -19.47
C PRO A 84 8.23 -6.83 -19.30
N GLN A 85 8.61 -8.10 -19.22
CA GLN A 85 7.66 -9.19 -18.99
C GLN A 85 7.21 -9.25 -17.52
N ALA A 86 8.15 -9.11 -16.57
CA ALA A 86 7.84 -9.09 -15.14
C ALA A 86 6.91 -7.94 -14.77
N LEU A 87 7.13 -6.73 -15.31
CA LEU A 87 6.28 -5.57 -15.05
C LEU A 87 4.81 -5.81 -15.41
N LYS A 88 4.52 -6.52 -16.48
CA LYS A 88 3.16 -6.87 -16.85
C LYS A 88 2.47 -7.74 -15.78
N LEU A 89 3.22 -8.57 -15.07
CA LEU A 89 2.72 -9.41 -14.00
C LEU A 89 2.63 -8.67 -12.66
N VAL A 90 3.49 -7.69 -12.44
CA VAL A 90 3.64 -6.95 -11.19
C VAL A 90 2.65 -5.79 -11.08
N ILE A 91 2.37 -5.07 -12.18
CA ILE A 91 1.53 -3.87 -12.18
C ILE A 91 0.15 -4.09 -11.54
N PRO A 92 -0.62 -5.14 -11.85
CA PRO A 92 -1.90 -5.38 -11.20
C PRO A 92 -1.77 -5.64 -9.69
N GLY A 93 -0.72 -6.35 -9.28
CA GLY A 93 -0.41 -6.59 -7.87
C GLY A 93 -0.11 -5.30 -7.10
N ILE A 94 0.68 -4.40 -7.70
CA ILE A 94 0.94 -3.07 -7.12
C ILE A 94 -0.35 -2.27 -7.00
N ALA A 95 -1.21 -2.27 -8.02
CA ALA A 95 -2.50 -1.58 -7.95
C ALA A 95 -3.39 -2.10 -6.80
N ASN A 96 -3.37 -3.42 -6.55
CA ASN A 96 -4.07 -4.02 -5.41
C ASN A 96 -3.46 -3.64 -4.06
N THR A 97 -2.14 -3.48 -3.97
CA THR A 97 -1.46 -2.98 -2.76
C THR A 97 -1.90 -1.54 -2.45
N PHE A 98 -1.96 -0.66 -3.45
CA PHE A 98 -2.50 0.69 -3.26
C PHE A 98 -3.98 0.70 -2.85
N LEU A 99 -4.79 -0.21 -3.38
CA LEU A 99 -6.18 -0.37 -2.96
C LEU A 99 -6.30 -0.78 -1.48
N ALA A 100 -5.42 -1.68 -1.02
CA ALA A 100 -5.34 -2.06 0.39
C ALA A 100 -4.95 -0.85 1.25
N LEU A 101 -3.93 -0.08 0.86
CA LEU A 101 -3.48 1.12 1.56
C LEU A 101 -4.60 2.16 1.76
N VAL A 102 -5.45 2.37 0.74
CA VAL A 102 -6.62 3.26 0.88
C VAL A 102 -7.60 2.75 1.93
N LYS A 103 -7.81 1.43 2.01
CA LYS A 103 -8.68 0.81 3.03
C LYS A 103 -8.09 0.89 4.43
N ASP A 104 -6.77 0.99 4.54
CA ASP A 104 -6.05 1.09 5.81
C ASP A 104 -5.94 2.52 6.34
N THR A 105 -6.32 3.54 5.54
CA THR A 105 -6.27 4.95 5.99
C THR A 105 -7.04 5.21 7.29
N PRO A 106 -8.19 4.59 7.62
CA PRO A 106 -8.85 4.79 8.91
C PRO A 106 -8.02 4.38 10.14
N LEU A 107 -7.00 3.53 9.96
CA LEU A 107 -6.15 3.11 11.07
C LEU A 107 -5.30 4.25 11.65
N ILE A 108 -5.04 5.31 10.89
CA ILE A 108 -4.27 6.47 11.39
C ILE A 108 -5.01 7.24 12.50
N PHE A 109 -6.33 7.07 12.61
CA PHE A 109 -7.09 7.64 13.72
C PHE A 109 -6.60 7.14 15.09
N VAL A 110 -6.15 5.90 15.19
CA VAL A 110 -5.65 5.30 16.44
C VAL A 110 -4.44 6.05 17.00
N VAL A 111 -3.65 6.64 16.14
CA VAL A 111 -2.49 7.47 16.54
C VAL A 111 -2.84 8.96 16.66
N GLY A 112 -4.14 9.30 16.59
CA GLY A 112 -4.65 10.66 16.76
C GLY A 112 -4.40 11.58 15.55
N LEU A 113 -4.30 11.02 14.36
CA LEU A 113 -4.36 11.75 13.11
C LEU A 113 -5.80 11.69 12.57
N LEU A 114 -6.30 12.83 12.14
CA LEU A 114 -7.68 12.94 11.68
C LEU A 114 -7.77 12.63 10.18
N GLU A 115 -8.64 11.72 9.85
CA GLU A 115 -9.09 11.38 8.51
C GLU A 115 -10.64 11.35 8.50
N ILE A 116 -11.27 10.86 7.45
CA ILE A 116 -12.74 10.92 7.30
C ILE A 116 -13.47 10.33 8.51
N VAL A 117 -13.08 9.12 8.96
CA VAL A 117 -13.71 8.45 10.10
C VAL A 117 -13.37 9.16 11.41
N GLY A 118 -12.14 9.64 11.56
CA GLY A 118 -11.71 10.45 12.70
C GLY A 118 -12.48 11.76 12.81
N MET A 119 -12.68 12.45 11.70
CA MET A 119 -13.50 13.67 11.64
C MET A 119 -14.95 13.41 11.99
N LEU A 120 -15.53 12.29 11.54
CA LEU A 120 -16.88 11.88 11.96
C LEU A 120 -16.96 11.59 13.46
N ASN A 121 -15.93 10.95 14.02
CA ASN A 121 -15.87 10.71 15.46
C ASN A 121 -15.83 12.01 16.28
N LEU A 122 -15.15 13.05 15.77
CA LEU A 122 -15.19 14.38 16.37
C LEU A 122 -16.56 15.05 16.18
N ALA A 123 -17.13 15.00 14.98
CA ALA A 123 -18.43 15.61 14.70
C ALA A 123 -19.53 15.07 15.64
N LYS A 124 -19.53 13.77 15.96
CA LYS A 124 -20.49 13.16 16.89
C LYS A 124 -20.44 13.75 18.30
N THR A 125 -19.35 14.39 18.71
CA THR A 125 -19.26 15.03 20.04
C THR A 125 -19.86 16.43 20.04
N ASN A 126 -20.15 17.00 18.87
CA ASN A 126 -20.83 18.30 18.75
C ASN A 126 -22.33 18.13 19.04
N PRO A 127 -22.93 18.97 19.92
CA PRO A 127 -24.36 18.92 20.24
C PRO A 127 -25.29 18.99 19.02
N GLU A 128 -24.91 19.70 17.96
CA GLU A 128 -25.70 19.83 16.74
C GLU A 128 -25.80 18.52 15.93
N TRP A 129 -24.85 17.60 16.14
CA TRP A 129 -24.76 16.32 15.43
C TRP A 129 -25.09 15.11 16.31
N LEU A 130 -25.53 15.37 17.54
CA LEU A 130 -25.99 14.31 18.43
C LEU A 130 -27.20 13.57 17.83
N GLY A 131 -27.04 12.25 17.68
CA GLY A 131 -28.07 11.38 17.09
C GLY A 131 -27.84 11.04 15.62
N PHE A 132 -27.01 11.77 14.88
CA PHE A 132 -26.75 11.55 13.45
C PHE A 132 -25.48 10.71 13.16
N ALA A 133 -25.06 9.89 14.13
CA ALA A 133 -23.84 9.09 13.98
C ALA A 133 -23.95 8.06 12.84
N MET A 134 -25.12 7.45 12.65
CA MET A 134 -25.35 6.44 11.63
C MET A 134 -25.25 7.05 10.23
N GLU A 135 -25.86 8.22 10.02
CA GLU A 135 -25.81 8.95 8.75
C GLU A 135 -24.39 9.32 8.39
N GLY A 136 -23.60 9.78 9.36
CA GLY A 136 -22.18 10.09 9.17
C GLY A 136 -21.38 8.86 8.74
N TYR A 137 -21.56 7.71 9.36
CA TYR A 137 -20.87 6.48 8.97
C TYR A 137 -21.33 5.96 7.61
N VAL A 138 -22.62 6.06 7.27
CA VAL A 138 -23.11 5.71 5.93
C VAL A 138 -22.50 6.61 4.88
N PHE A 139 -22.39 7.91 5.15
CA PHE A 139 -21.72 8.87 4.26
C PHE A 139 -20.24 8.49 4.01
N ALA A 140 -19.48 8.20 5.07
CA ALA A 140 -18.10 7.75 4.94
C ALA A 140 -17.99 6.43 4.17
N ALA A 141 -18.87 5.47 4.46
CA ALA A 141 -18.90 4.19 3.77
C ALA A 141 -19.14 4.35 2.26
N ILE A 142 -20.04 5.26 1.86
CA ILE A 142 -20.29 5.57 0.45
C ILE A 142 -19.04 6.17 -0.22
N ILE A 143 -18.35 7.10 0.43
CA ILE A 143 -17.12 7.71 -0.10
C ILE A 143 -16.05 6.63 -0.30
N PHE A 144 -15.77 5.83 0.74
CA PHE A 144 -14.80 4.73 0.63
C PHE A 144 -15.19 3.71 -0.44
N TRP A 145 -16.49 3.39 -0.53
CA TRP A 145 -16.97 2.48 -1.54
C TRP A 145 -16.74 2.99 -2.96
N ILE A 146 -17.04 4.27 -3.23
CA ILE A 146 -16.82 4.90 -4.54
C ILE A 146 -15.32 4.85 -4.92
N ILE A 147 -14.45 5.27 -3.99
CA ILE A 147 -13.00 5.28 -4.23
C ILE A 147 -12.49 3.85 -4.48
N CYS A 148 -12.83 2.91 -3.58
CA CYS A 148 -12.40 1.52 -3.70
C CYS A 148 -12.96 0.84 -4.95
N TYR A 149 -14.21 1.12 -5.32
CA TYR A 149 -14.80 0.60 -6.54
C TYR A 149 -14.08 1.10 -7.79
N ALA A 150 -13.82 2.41 -7.88
CA ALA A 150 -13.09 3.00 -9.00
C ALA A 150 -11.68 2.40 -9.13
N MET A 151 -10.94 2.29 -8.03
CA MET A 151 -9.61 1.68 -8.00
C MET A 151 -9.63 0.19 -8.34
N SER A 152 -10.60 -0.56 -7.81
CA SER A 152 -10.76 -1.99 -8.10
C SER A 152 -11.07 -2.23 -9.57
N LYS A 153 -11.96 -1.42 -10.16
CA LYS A 153 -12.27 -1.49 -11.59
C LYS A 153 -11.04 -1.15 -12.44
N TYR A 154 -10.25 -0.15 -12.03
CA TYR A 154 -9.00 0.18 -12.70
C TYR A 154 -7.99 -0.97 -12.64
N SER A 155 -7.78 -1.55 -11.44
CA SER A 155 -6.90 -2.71 -11.25
C SER A 155 -7.34 -3.90 -12.11
N TYR A 156 -8.64 -4.20 -12.14
CA TYR A 156 -9.20 -5.27 -12.97
C TYR A 156 -8.95 -5.04 -14.47
N ASN A 157 -9.14 -3.81 -14.94
CA ASN A 157 -8.87 -3.47 -16.34
C ASN A 157 -7.38 -3.63 -16.70
N LEU A 158 -6.48 -3.26 -15.78
CA LEU A 158 -5.04 -3.50 -15.95
C LEU A 158 -4.73 -4.99 -16.04
N GLU A 159 -5.32 -5.80 -15.15
CA GLU A 159 -5.12 -7.25 -15.16
C GLU A 159 -5.59 -7.86 -16.49
N GLN A 160 -6.77 -7.50 -16.98
CA GLN A 160 -7.29 -8.00 -18.25
C GLN A 160 -6.40 -7.58 -19.42
N LYS A 161 -5.94 -6.33 -19.47
CA LYS A 161 -5.06 -5.83 -20.51
C LYS A 161 -3.77 -6.66 -20.60
N TYR A 162 -3.12 -6.93 -19.46
CA TYR A 162 -1.86 -7.67 -19.43
C TYR A 162 -2.04 -9.20 -19.55
N LYS A 163 -3.24 -9.73 -19.25
CA LYS A 163 -3.56 -11.15 -19.42
C LYS A 163 -3.76 -11.52 -20.89
N THR A 164 -4.34 -10.63 -21.69
CA THR A 164 -4.64 -10.86 -23.11
C THR A 164 -3.38 -10.88 -23.99
N GLU A 165 -2.27 -10.36 -23.51
CA GLU A 165 -0.97 -10.35 -24.22
C GLU A 165 -0.12 -11.63 -23.97
N ARG A 166 -0.70 -12.67 -23.39
CA ARG A 166 -0.12 -14.01 -23.25
C ARG A 166 -0.64 -14.91 -24.35
#